data_afcc052183606343a978c4cae4bb8bd8
#
_entry.id   afcc052183606343a978c4cae4bb8bd8
#
_cell.length_a   1.000
_cell.length_b   1.000
_cell.length_c   1.000
_cell.angle_alpha   90.00
_cell.angle_beta   90.00
_cell.angle_gamma   90.00
#
_symmetry.space_group_name_H-M   'P 1'
#
loop_
_entity.id
_entity.type
_entity.pdbx_description
1 polymer ?
#
loop_
_entity_poly.entity_id
_entity_poly.type
_entity_poly.pdbx_seq_one_letter_code
_entity_poly.pdbx_strand_id
1 'polypeptide(L)'
;MQEFEIRGNRRSTKQIIELLNIVRTDFSQDWLNGAEGMVPELLVGDMLNCYQQSIEKSGTDEIQSLAFQNVLANSMRNKNGMRKAEKILEMDFDSNVERQMVVKALIKAVEYTRMNDLRNAWHQLDIIDRERSLTIVLLRHLLNGYKDYKDGSMMDFYNFLVNDLHVKMPKIKKKTIKDFYMNHTYADAALGVKYGDSNDKHKTIHKSKGEEYDNVFVVLKEENDIEFLLTPDLNGNNAHRVYYVAASRAIKRLFINVPTLSAENRIKFEGKPINIS
;
A
#
# COMPACT_ATOMS: atom_id res chain seq x y z
N MET A 1 -18.59 -34.62 -13.25
CA MET A 1 -17.17 -34.31 -13.08
C MET A 1 -16.83 -34.62 -11.63
N GLN A 2 -15.80 -35.40 -11.36
CA GLN A 2 -15.45 -35.75 -9.97
C GLN A 2 -14.61 -34.63 -9.40
N GLU A 3 -15.07 -33.94 -8.36
CA GLU A 3 -14.35 -32.89 -7.71
C GLU A 3 -13.33 -33.50 -6.72
N PHE A 4 -12.07 -33.07 -6.81
CA PHE A 4 -11.02 -33.49 -5.89
C PHE A 4 -10.59 -32.27 -5.06
N GLU A 5 -10.61 -32.40 -3.75
CA GLU A 5 -10.09 -31.40 -2.81
C GLU A 5 -8.66 -31.72 -2.40
N ILE A 6 -7.76 -30.75 -2.50
CA ILE A 6 -6.40 -30.85 -1.97
C ILE A 6 -6.37 -30.12 -0.62
N ARG A 7 -6.41 -30.87 0.48
CA ARG A 7 -6.42 -30.32 1.84
C ARG A 7 -5.03 -30.12 2.44
N GLY A 8 -4.05 -30.88 1.97
CA GLY A 8 -2.71 -30.88 2.54
C GLY A 8 -1.94 -29.58 2.30
N ASN A 9 -1.63 -28.84 3.36
CA ASN A 9 -0.72 -27.69 3.32
C ASN A 9 0.68 -28.13 3.74
N ARG A 10 1.62 -28.08 2.81
CA ARG A 10 3.05 -28.42 3.03
C ARG A 10 3.94 -27.18 3.16
N ARG A 11 3.35 -26.00 3.18
CA ARG A 11 4.07 -24.75 3.08
C ARG A 11 4.20 -24.05 4.43
N SER A 12 3.06 -23.71 5.03
CA SER A 12 3.02 -22.86 6.22
C SER A 12 3.18 -23.66 7.51
N THR A 13 3.67 -23.03 8.56
CA THR A 13 3.73 -23.61 9.90
C THR A 13 2.33 -23.91 10.44
N LYS A 14 2.27 -24.82 11.42
CA LYS A 14 1.03 -25.27 12.05
C LYS A 14 0.17 -24.10 12.53
N GLN A 15 0.76 -23.14 13.24
CA GLN A 15 0.06 -22.01 13.85
C GLN A 15 -0.56 -21.06 12.80
N ILE A 16 0.09 -20.89 11.65
CA ILE A 16 -0.47 -20.13 10.54
C ILE A 16 -1.67 -20.87 9.94
N ILE A 17 -1.57 -22.19 9.76
CA ILE A 17 -2.68 -23.01 9.23
C ILE A 17 -3.87 -22.99 10.18
N GLU A 18 -3.66 -23.07 11.48
CA GLU A 18 -4.71 -22.95 12.49
C GLU A 18 -5.48 -21.62 12.36
N LEU A 19 -4.77 -20.52 12.18
CA LEU A 19 -5.42 -19.20 11.93
C LEU A 19 -6.16 -19.20 10.59
N LEU A 20 -5.56 -19.70 9.51
CA LEU A 20 -6.19 -19.74 8.19
C LEU A 20 -7.47 -20.58 8.17
N ASN A 21 -7.53 -21.66 8.96
CA ASN A 21 -8.71 -22.51 9.09
C ASN A 21 -9.87 -21.83 9.83
N ILE A 22 -9.58 -20.86 10.72
CA ILE A 22 -10.63 -20.04 11.33
C ILE A 22 -11.22 -19.07 10.31
N VAL A 23 -10.38 -18.49 9.45
CA VAL A 23 -10.82 -17.54 8.42
C VAL A 23 -11.58 -18.23 7.28
N ARG A 24 -11.14 -19.44 6.92
CA ARG A 24 -11.78 -20.20 5.83
C ARG A 24 -12.63 -21.34 6.40
N THR A 25 -13.89 -21.07 6.64
CA THR A 25 -14.82 -21.99 7.29
C THR A 25 -15.40 -23.07 6.37
N ASP A 26 -15.36 -22.85 5.05
CA ASP A 26 -15.85 -23.79 4.01
C ASP A 26 -14.86 -24.91 3.68
N PHE A 27 -13.58 -24.76 4.09
CA PHE A 27 -12.52 -25.67 3.74
C PHE A 27 -11.43 -25.68 4.83
N SER A 28 -11.11 -26.84 5.37
CA SER A 28 -10.04 -27.00 6.37
C SER A 28 -8.77 -27.54 5.71
N GLN A 29 -7.63 -26.92 6.02
CA GLN A 29 -6.31 -27.35 5.58
C GLN A 29 -5.66 -28.28 6.62
N ASP A 30 -5.06 -29.37 6.15
CA ASP A 30 -4.28 -30.29 6.97
C ASP A 30 -2.81 -29.86 6.98
N TRP A 31 -2.21 -29.77 8.15
CA TRP A 31 -0.80 -29.48 8.30
C TRP A 31 0.06 -30.72 7.97
N LEU A 32 0.90 -30.63 6.94
CA LEU A 32 1.68 -31.76 6.42
C LEU A 32 3.21 -31.52 6.37
N ASN A 33 3.70 -30.32 6.65
CA ASN A 33 5.13 -30.03 6.55
C ASN A 33 5.94 -30.37 7.80
N GLY A 34 5.28 -30.69 8.92
CA GLY A 34 5.93 -31.00 10.19
C GLY A 34 6.54 -29.79 10.90
N ALA A 35 6.50 -28.60 10.31
CA ALA A 35 7.12 -27.41 10.90
C ALA A 35 6.15 -26.68 11.86
N GLU A 36 6.57 -26.49 13.09
CA GLU A 36 5.93 -25.59 14.05
C GLU A 36 6.59 -24.21 13.98
N GLY A 37 5.83 -23.16 14.26
CA GLY A 37 6.28 -21.77 14.19
C GLY A 37 5.76 -20.94 15.34
N MET A 38 5.93 -19.63 15.21
CA MET A 38 5.33 -18.68 16.16
C MET A 38 3.83 -18.56 15.88
N VAL A 39 3.06 -18.36 16.95
CA VAL A 39 1.66 -17.97 16.84
C VAL A 39 1.59 -16.62 16.08
N PRO A 40 0.71 -16.47 15.08
CA PRO A 40 0.50 -15.19 14.41
C PRO A 40 0.24 -14.06 15.39
N GLU A 41 0.66 -12.84 15.06
CA GLU A 41 0.51 -11.70 15.96
C GLU A 41 -0.30 -10.57 15.31
N LEU A 42 -1.26 -10.03 16.07
CA LEU A 42 -1.97 -8.78 15.78
C LEU A 42 -1.27 -7.64 16.51
N LEU A 43 -0.56 -6.79 15.77
CA LEU A 43 0.16 -5.63 16.28
C LEU A 43 -0.73 -4.39 16.19
N VAL A 44 -0.98 -3.76 17.34
CA VAL A 44 -1.90 -2.60 17.43
C VAL A 44 -1.11 -1.30 17.50
N GLY A 45 -1.35 -0.39 16.55
CA GLY A 45 -0.72 0.91 16.55
C GLY A 45 -0.23 1.38 15.18
N ASP A 46 0.65 2.37 15.20
CA ASP A 46 1.26 2.91 13.98
C ASP A 46 1.97 1.83 13.17
N MET A 47 1.69 1.79 11.86
CA MET A 47 2.15 0.72 10.98
C MET A 47 3.67 0.63 10.85
N LEU A 48 4.40 1.75 10.93
CA LEU A 48 5.86 1.75 10.82
C LEU A 48 6.49 1.24 12.11
N ASN A 49 5.96 1.64 13.26
CA ASN A 49 6.39 1.15 14.56
C ASN A 49 6.11 -0.36 14.70
N CYS A 50 4.93 -0.80 14.30
CA CYS A 50 4.56 -2.21 14.30
C CYS A 50 5.42 -3.03 13.31
N TYR A 51 5.77 -2.46 12.15
CA TYR A 51 6.70 -3.10 11.22
C TYR A 51 8.09 -3.27 11.82
N GLN A 52 8.60 -2.24 12.52
CA GLN A 52 9.87 -2.33 13.23
C GLN A 52 9.81 -3.39 14.33
N GLN A 53 8.74 -3.47 15.12
CA GLN A 53 8.53 -4.53 16.10
C GLN A 53 8.53 -5.92 15.46
N SER A 54 7.93 -6.07 14.28
CA SER A 54 7.94 -7.36 13.56
C SER A 54 9.35 -7.78 13.13
N ILE A 55 10.22 -6.84 12.77
CA ILE A 55 11.64 -7.07 12.48
C ILE A 55 12.36 -7.58 13.75
N GLU A 56 12.17 -6.90 14.87
CA GLU A 56 12.77 -7.26 16.15
C GLU A 56 12.34 -8.66 16.59
N LYS A 57 11.04 -8.97 16.54
CA LYS A 57 10.48 -10.25 16.91
C LYS A 57 10.89 -11.39 15.96
N SER A 58 11.07 -11.11 14.69
CA SER A 58 11.49 -12.12 13.71
C SER A 58 13.00 -12.33 13.68
N GLY A 59 13.80 -11.39 14.19
CA GLY A 59 15.26 -11.42 14.12
C GLY A 59 15.80 -11.24 12.69
N THR A 60 14.98 -10.75 11.77
CA THR A 60 15.37 -10.49 10.37
C THR A 60 14.60 -9.30 9.81
N ASP A 61 15.21 -8.57 8.89
CA ASP A 61 14.58 -7.50 8.12
C ASP A 61 13.95 -7.99 6.79
N GLU A 62 14.03 -9.30 6.53
CA GLU A 62 13.40 -9.94 5.38
C GLU A 62 11.93 -10.25 5.67
N ILE A 63 11.14 -9.17 5.77
CA ILE A 63 9.69 -9.25 5.97
C ILE A 63 8.99 -8.57 4.81
N GLN A 64 8.12 -9.31 4.14
CA GLN A 64 7.28 -8.77 3.08
C GLN A 64 6.06 -8.07 3.67
N SER A 65 5.96 -6.76 3.47
CA SER A 65 4.78 -5.99 3.83
C SER A 65 3.75 -6.04 2.69
N LEU A 66 2.52 -6.40 3.04
CA LEU A 66 1.40 -6.52 2.11
C LEU A 66 0.24 -5.62 2.54
N ALA A 67 -0.22 -4.74 1.66
CA ALA A 67 -1.34 -3.85 1.90
C ALA A 67 -2.41 -3.99 0.82
N PHE A 68 -3.69 -3.77 1.16
CA PHE A 68 -4.76 -3.84 0.15
C PHE A 68 -4.66 -2.70 -0.87
N GLN A 69 -4.34 -1.49 -0.43
CA GLN A 69 -4.30 -0.29 -1.27
C GLN A 69 -2.86 0.14 -1.59
N ASN A 70 -2.65 0.65 -2.82
CA ASN A 70 -1.35 1.21 -3.21
C ASN A 70 -0.88 2.32 -2.26
N VAL A 71 -1.80 3.16 -1.78
CA VAL A 71 -1.47 4.25 -0.86
C VAL A 71 -0.82 3.74 0.41
N LEU A 72 -1.35 2.66 1.02
CA LEU A 72 -0.77 2.05 2.21
C LEU A 72 0.59 1.40 1.91
N ALA A 73 0.72 0.66 0.80
CA ALA A 73 1.99 0.08 0.40
C ALA A 73 3.06 1.15 0.16
N ASN A 74 2.69 2.27 -0.47
CA ASN A 74 3.58 3.39 -0.71
C ASN A 74 3.90 4.17 0.58
N SER A 75 2.95 4.27 1.52
CA SER A 75 3.22 4.85 2.85
C SER A 75 4.26 4.04 3.61
N MET A 76 4.19 2.71 3.57
CA MET A 76 5.21 1.83 4.14
C MET A 76 6.57 2.05 3.48
N ARG A 77 6.62 2.10 2.13
CA ARG A 77 7.84 2.32 1.35
C ARG A 77 8.49 3.67 1.67
N ASN A 78 7.70 4.73 1.71
CA ASN A 78 8.19 6.10 1.92
C ASN A 78 8.35 6.46 3.40
N LYS A 79 8.05 5.54 4.33
CA LYS A 79 8.09 5.76 5.79
C LYS A 79 7.26 6.97 6.25
N ASN A 80 6.10 7.16 5.62
CA ASN A 80 5.24 8.33 5.86
C ASN A 80 4.11 8.08 6.86
N GLY A 81 4.16 7.11 7.74
CA GLY A 81 3.09 6.82 8.69
C GLY A 81 1.68 6.68 8.06
N MET A 82 0.70 6.27 8.83
CA MET A 82 -0.67 6.18 8.33
C MET A 82 -1.32 7.58 8.33
N ARG A 83 -1.28 8.25 7.18
CA ARG A 83 -2.09 9.45 6.92
C ARG A 83 -3.44 9.03 6.35
N LYS A 84 -4.43 9.94 6.38
CA LYS A 84 -5.70 9.73 5.66
C LYS A 84 -5.34 9.36 4.22
N ALA A 85 -5.60 8.10 3.87
CA ALA A 85 -5.22 7.53 2.58
C ALA A 85 -6.18 8.03 1.49
N GLU A 86 -6.11 9.32 1.17
CA GLU A 86 -6.87 9.90 0.09
C GLU A 86 -6.20 9.52 -1.23
N LYS A 87 -7.01 9.02 -2.14
CA LYS A 87 -6.54 8.66 -3.49
C LYS A 87 -6.49 9.90 -4.39
N ILE A 88 -5.70 10.90 -4.00
CA ILE A 88 -5.66 12.22 -4.66
C ILE A 88 -5.51 12.11 -6.17
N LEU A 89 -4.63 11.21 -6.66
CA LEU A 89 -4.45 11.04 -8.10
C LEU A 89 -5.65 10.40 -8.82
N GLU A 90 -6.59 9.78 -8.09
CA GLU A 90 -7.83 9.22 -8.64
C GLU A 90 -9.01 10.21 -8.54
N MET A 91 -8.87 11.31 -7.77
CA MET A 91 -9.93 12.30 -7.56
C MET A 91 -9.95 13.35 -8.68
N ASP A 92 -11.14 13.90 -8.95
CA ASP A 92 -11.32 15.09 -9.78
C ASP A 92 -11.25 16.35 -8.90
N PHE A 93 -10.03 16.70 -8.50
CA PHE A 93 -9.78 17.80 -7.57
C PHE A 93 -9.71 19.18 -8.23
N ASP A 94 -9.63 19.23 -9.56
CA ASP A 94 -9.49 20.47 -10.30
C ASP A 94 -10.52 20.57 -11.43
N SER A 95 -11.31 21.60 -11.41
CA SER A 95 -12.31 21.88 -12.48
C SER A 95 -11.69 22.20 -13.85
N ASN A 96 -10.38 22.49 -13.91
CA ASN A 96 -9.66 22.61 -15.17
C ASN A 96 -8.96 21.28 -15.48
N VAL A 97 -9.54 20.57 -16.43
CA VAL A 97 -9.10 19.20 -16.80
C VAL A 97 -7.65 19.19 -17.30
N GLU A 98 -7.25 20.16 -18.10
CA GLU A 98 -5.89 20.26 -18.64
C GLU A 98 -4.86 20.43 -17.51
N ARG A 99 -5.09 21.38 -16.61
CA ARG A 99 -4.19 21.61 -15.47
C ARG A 99 -4.11 20.36 -14.58
N GLN A 100 -5.26 19.76 -14.24
CA GLN A 100 -5.28 18.53 -13.46
C GLN A 100 -4.48 17.42 -14.11
N MET A 101 -4.65 17.22 -15.40
CA MET A 101 -3.95 16.21 -16.19
C MET A 101 -2.44 16.42 -16.16
N VAL A 102 -1.99 17.66 -16.42
CA VAL A 102 -0.55 18.01 -16.39
C VAL A 102 0.05 17.81 -14.99
N VAL A 103 -0.61 18.28 -13.93
CA VAL A 103 -0.13 18.13 -12.55
C VAL A 103 -0.03 16.65 -12.18
N LYS A 104 -1.07 15.85 -12.45
CA LYS A 104 -1.06 14.40 -12.19
C LYS A 104 0.02 13.68 -12.97
N ALA A 105 0.21 14.01 -14.25
CA ALA A 105 1.22 13.40 -15.11
C ALA A 105 2.64 13.70 -14.62
N LEU A 106 2.92 14.95 -14.21
CA LEU A 106 4.24 15.34 -13.72
C LEU A 106 4.56 14.70 -12.36
N ILE A 107 3.61 14.63 -11.42
CA ILE A 107 3.80 13.88 -10.17
C ILE A 107 4.16 12.42 -10.46
N LYS A 108 3.38 11.76 -11.33
CA LYS A 108 3.64 10.36 -11.70
C LYS A 108 4.99 10.18 -12.37
N ALA A 109 5.35 11.06 -13.31
CA ALA A 109 6.62 10.98 -14.04
C ALA A 109 7.82 11.10 -13.09
N VAL A 110 7.78 12.04 -12.14
CA VAL A 110 8.82 12.21 -11.11
C VAL A 110 8.93 10.94 -10.26
N GLU A 111 7.82 10.45 -9.73
CA GLU A 111 7.84 9.29 -8.84
C GLU A 111 8.25 8.00 -9.56
N TYR A 112 7.81 7.77 -10.79
CA TYR A 112 8.27 6.65 -11.61
C TYR A 112 9.78 6.72 -11.86
N THR A 113 10.31 7.90 -12.17
CA THR A 113 11.75 8.07 -12.41
C THR A 113 12.55 7.80 -11.14
N ARG A 114 12.09 8.26 -9.98
CA ARG A 114 12.72 8.00 -8.69
C ARG A 114 12.76 6.51 -8.33
N MET A 115 11.79 5.74 -8.83
CA MET A 115 11.74 4.28 -8.67
C MET A 115 12.41 3.53 -9.84
N ASN A 116 13.15 4.24 -10.69
CA ASN A 116 13.82 3.69 -11.89
C ASN A 116 12.85 3.04 -12.90
N ASP A 117 11.57 3.40 -12.87
CA ASP A 117 10.56 2.96 -13.83
C ASP A 117 10.45 3.97 -14.97
N LEU A 118 11.50 4.01 -15.79
CA LEU A 118 11.64 4.99 -16.87
C LEU A 118 10.55 4.83 -17.95
N ARG A 119 10.08 3.61 -18.19
CA ARG A 119 9.03 3.35 -19.17
C ARG A 119 7.72 4.04 -18.80
N ASN A 120 7.27 3.86 -17.56
CA ASN A 120 6.05 4.50 -17.09
C ASN A 120 6.22 6.02 -16.91
N ALA A 121 7.42 6.48 -16.53
CA ALA A 121 7.72 7.91 -16.50
C ALA A 121 7.53 8.55 -17.89
N TRP A 122 8.08 7.95 -18.95
CA TRP A 122 7.90 8.41 -20.32
C TRP A 122 6.44 8.45 -20.74
N HIS A 123 5.69 7.39 -20.46
CA HIS A 123 4.27 7.35 -20.80
C HIS A 123 3.46 8.49 -20.14
N GLN A 124 3.84 8.92 -18.94
CA GLN A 124 3.20 10.09 -18.32
C GLN A 124 3.62 11.41 -19.00
N LEU A 125 4.86 11.50 -19.44
CA LEU A 125 5.38 12.69 -20.12
C LEU A 125 4.80 12.87 -21.54
N ASP A 126 4.47 11.78 -22.23
CA ASP A 126 3.81 11.82 -23.53
C ASP A 126 2.39 12.45 -23.47
N ILE A 127 1.76 12.48 -22.27
CA ILE A 127 0.49 13.18 -22.03
C ILE A 127 0.65 14.70 -22.12
N ILE A 128 1.86 15.20 -21.85
CA ILE A 128 2.16 16.63 -21.90
C ILE A 128 2.64 16.92 -23.31
N ASP A 129 1.75 17.38 -24.17
CA ASP A 129 2.03 17.69 -25.58
C ASP A 129 3.18 18.71 -25.74
N ARG A 130 4.42 18.21 -25.70
CA ARG A 130 5.66 18.96 -25.81
C ARG A 130 6.69 18.16 -26.60
N GLU A 131 7.60 18.92 -27.24
CA GLU A 131 8.77 18.33 -27.87
C GLU A 131 9.58 17.49 -26.88
N ARG A 132 9.96 16.28 -27.28
CA ARG A 132 10.57 15.26 -26.41
C ARG A 132 11.86 15.74 -25.72
N SER A 133 12.66 16.52 -26.42
CA SER A 133 13.88 17.14 -25.89
C SER A 133 13.58 18.08 -24.71
N LEU A 134 12.54 18.91 -24.83
CA LEU A 134 12.10 19.85 -23.78
C LEU A 134 11.50 19.11 -22.59
N THR A 135 10.87 17.97 -22.84
CA THR A 135 10.26 17.14 -21.79
C THR A 135 11.32 16.47 -20.91
N ILE A 136 12.44 16.03 -21.50
CA ILE A 136 13.61 15.51 -20.76
C ILE A 136 14.19 16.58 -19.84
N VAL A 137 14.40 17.77 -20.38
CA VAL A 137 14.93 18.92 -19.62
C VAL A 137 14.00 19.25 -18.45
N LEU A 138 12.70 19.27 -18.69
CA LEU A 138 11.69 19.51 -17.65
C LEU A 138 11.78 18.46 -16.55
N LEU A 139 11.82 17.16 -16.87
CA LEU A 139 11.96 16.09 -15.91
C LEU A 139 13.24 16.22 -15.07
N ARG A 140 14.35 16.54 -15.72
CA ARG A 140 15.63 16.78 -15.03
C ARG A 140 15.52 17.93 -14.02
N HIS A 141 14.88 19.05 -14.39
CA HIS A 141 14.68 20.16 -13.48
C HIS A 141 13.75 19.80 -12.32
N LEU A 142 12.68 19.04 -12.58
CA LEU A 142 11.79 18.51 -11.54
C LEU A 142 12.55 17.64 -10.53
N LEU A 143 13.40 16.73 -11.00
CA LEU A 143 14.20 15.86 -10.13
C LEU A 143 15.24 16.65 -9.32
N ASN A 144 15.89 17.64 -9.93
CA ASN A 144 16.85 18.50 -9.23
C ASN A 144 16.19 19.34 -8.12
N GLY A 145 15.00 19.89 -8.40
CA GLY A 145 14.21 20.67 -7.43
C GLY A 145 13.35 19.83 -6.49
N TYR A 146 13.44 18.49 -6.52
CA TYR A 146 12.58 17.61 -5.73
C TYR A 146 12.55 17.95 -4.24
N LYS A 147 13.71 18.32 -3.66
CA LYS A 147 13.82 18.66 -2.24
C LYS A 147 13.05 19.92 -1.87
N ASP A 148 12.79 20.82 -2.81
CA ASP A 148 12.16 22.11 -2.57
C ASP A 148 10.65 21.98 -2.45
N TYR A 149 10.03 21.00 -3.09
CA TYR A 149 8.57 20.85 -3.12
C TYR A 149 8.05 19.54 -2.51
N LYS A 150 8.86 18.51 -2.32
CA LYS A 150 8.41 17.18 -1.90
C LYS A 150 7.64 17.16 -0.57
N ASP A 151 8.01 18.00 0.37
CA ASP A 151 7.38 18.13 1.68
C ASP A 151 6.36 19.30 1.75
N GLY A 152 6.28 20.09 0.69
CA GLY A 152 5.38 21.22 0.54
C GLY A 152 3.96 20.84 0.14
N SER A 153 3.10 21.86 0.03
CA SER A 153 1.74 21.69 -0.48
C SER A 153 1.72 21.39 -1.99
N MET A 154 0.61 20.87 -2.49
CA MET A 154 0.40 20.80 -3.94
C MET A 154 0.44 22.18 -4.60
N MET A 155 0.14 23.27 -3.84
CA MET A 155 0.26 24.64 -4.31
C MET A 155 1.72 25.02 -4.51
N ASP A 156 2.64 24.59 -3.63
CA ASP A 156 4.08 24.84 -3.79
C ASP A 156 4.60 24.14 -5.03
N PHE A 157 4.19 22.89 -5.24
CA PHE A 157 4.52 22.18 -6.47
C PHE A 157 3.96 22.86 -7.73
N TYR A 158 2.68 23.30 -7.70
CA TYR A 158 2.10 24.07 -8.81
C TYR A 158 2.87 25.35 -9.08
N ASN A 159 3.23 26.11 -8.04
CA ASN A 159 4.00 27.34 -8.17
C ASN A 159 5.40 27.07 -8.75
N PHE A 160 6.06 26.00 -8.32
CA PHE A 160 7.34 25.56 -8.89
C PHE A 160 7.21 25.26 -10.38
N LEU A 161 6.15 24.57 -10.80
CA LEU A 161 5.90 24.31 -12.21
C LEU A 161 5.72 25.59 -13.05
N VAL A 162 4.96 26.56 -12.53
CA VAL A 162 4.57 27.77 -13.28
C VAL A 162 5.67 28.82 -13.23
N ASN A 163 6.25 29.10 -12.06
CA ASN A 163 7.15 30.22 -11.84
C ASN A 163 8.61 29.85 -12.18
N ASP A 164 9.05 28.67 -11.76
CA ASP A 164 10.45 28.27 -11.90
C ASP A 164 10.68 27.51 -13.23
N LEU A 165 9.77 26.61 -13.59
CA LEU A 165 9.90 25.77 -14.79
C LEU A 165 9.12 26.31 -16.00
N HIS A 166 8.39 27.41 -15.83
CA HIS A 166 7.60 28.06 -16.87
C HIS A 166 6.65 27.13 -17.63
N VAL A 167 6.11 26.13 -16.93
CA VAL A 167 5.11 25.21 -17.49
C VAL A 167 3.83 25.99 -17.77
N LYS A 168 3.46 26.09 -19.04
CA LYS A 168 2.23 26.78 -19.45
C LYS A 168 1.02 25.96 -19.03
N MET A 169 0.21 26.51 -18.14
CA MET A 169 -1.08 25.95 -17.74
C MET A 169 -2.02 27.06 -17.23
N PRO A 170 -3.35 26.85 -17.27
CA PRO A 170 -4.31 27.83 -16.79
C PRO A 170 -4.12 28.16 -15.31
N LYS A 171 -4.23 29.44 -14.94
CA LYS A 171 -4.09 29.90 -13.53
C LYS A 171 -5.24 29.39 -12.66
N ILE A 172 -4.94 29.05 -11.41
CA ILE A 172 -5.94 28.70 -10.40
C ILE A 172 -6.67 29.98 -9.97
N LYS A 173 -7.98 30.07 -10.28
CA LYS A 173 -8.83 31.25 -9.96
C LYS A 173 -9.86 30.94 -8.87
N LYS A 174 -10.39 29.68 -8.81
CA LYS A 174 -11.43 29.31 -7.86
C LYS A 174 -10.85 29.07 -6.47
N LYS A 175 -11.47 29.64 -5.44
CA LYS A 175 -11.04 29.48 -4.05
C LYS A 175 -11.01 28.01 -3.62
N THR A 176 -12.05 27.24 -3.93
CA THR A 176 -12.13 25.80 -3.58
C THR A 176 -10.96 24.99 -4.14
N ILE A 177 -10.54 25.29 -5.37
CA ILE A 177 -9.37 24.63 -5.98
C ILE A 177 -8.09 25.06 -5.27
N LYS A 178 -7.95 26.37 -4.99
CA LYS A 178 -6.81 26.90 -4.26
C LYS A 178 -6.69 26.25 -2.87
N ASP A 179 -7.80 26.16 -2.14
CA ASP A 179 -7.86 25.55 -0.82
C ASP A 179 -7.47 24.06 -0.90
N PHE A 180 -7.93 23.33 -1.92
CA PHE A 180 -7.50 21.94 -2.13
C PHE A 180 -5.98 21.84 -2.30
N TYR A 181 -5.39 22.64 -3.21
CA TYR A 181 -3.95 22.62 -3.46
C TYR A 181 -3.13 23.04 -2.23
N MET A 182 -3.66 23.88 -1.35
CA MET A 182 -3.01 24.32 -0.12
C MET A 182 -3.10 23.29 1.01
N ASN A 183 -4.22 22.55 1.06
CA ASN A 183 -4.48 21.61 2.17
C ASN A 183 -3.94 20.19 1.93
N HIS A 184 -3.50 19.87 0.71
CA HIS A 184 -2.90 18.58 0.36
C HIS A 184 -1.43 18.77 0.01
N THR A 185 -0.58 17.84 0.46
CA THR A 185 0.85 17.88 0.16
C THR A 185 1.17 17.14 -1.14
N TYR A 186 2.31 17.51 -1.76
CA TYR A 186 2.87 16.71 -2.85
C TYR A 186 3.07 15.25 -2.43
N ALA A 187 3.59 15.02 -1.23
CA ALA A 187 3.82 13.69 -0.68
C ALA A 187 2.53 12.86 -0.61
N ASP A 188 1.41 13.46 -0.17
CA ASP A 188 0.11 12.77 -0.13
C ASP A 188 -0.37 12.37 -1.54
N ALA A 189 -0.19 13.25 -2.53
CA ALA A 189 -0.51 12.94 -3.92
C ALA A 189 0.40 11.82 -4.48
N ALA A 190 1.69 11.87 -4.19
CA ALA A 190 2.68 10.87 -4.63
C ALA A 190 2.37 9.45 -4.13
N LEU A 191 1.72 9.29 -2.97
CA LEU A 191 1.28 7.99 -2.46
C LEU A 191 0.29 7.28 -3.39
N GLY A 192 -0.41 8.02 -4.26
CA GLY A 192 -1.35 7.46 -5.24
C GLY A 192 -0.69 6.83 -6.46
N VAL A 193 0.63 6.92 -6.64
CA VAL A 193 1.33 6.39 -7.82
C VAL A 193 1.35 4.85 -7.77
N LYS A 194 0.97 4.21 -8.89
CA LYS A 194 0.92 2.75 -9.05
C LYS A 194 2.22 2.27 -9.68
N TYR A 195 3.21 1.94 -8.87
CA TYR A 195 4.47 1.38 -9.36
C TYR A 195 4.26 -0.01 -9.97
N GLY A 196 5.11 -0.38 -10.93
CA GLY A 196 5.16 -1.72 -11.52
C GLY A 196 5.56 -2.82 -10.53
N ASP A 197 5.73 -4.05 -11.03
CA ASP A 197 6.25 -5.15 -10.22
C ASP A 197 7.72 -4.88 -9.91
N SER A 198 8.01 -4.73 -8.63
CA SER A 198 9.36 -4.55 -8.11
C SER A 198 9.62 -5.62 -7.04
N ASN A 199 10.87 -6.03 -6.88
CA ASN A 199 11.34 -6.84 -5.74
C ASN A 199 11.30 -6.03 -4.43
N ASP A 200 10.28 -5.21 -4.26
CA ASP A 200 10.12 -4.30 -3.15
C ASP A 200 9.54 -5.04 -1.94
N LYS A 201 10.05 -4.73 -0.76
CA LYS A 201 9.55 -5.22 0.53
C LYS A 201 8.12 -4.75 0.85
N HIS A 202 7.58 -3.75 0.12
CA HIS A 202 6.26 -3.18 0.35
C HIS A 202 5.40 -3.24 -0.91
N LYS A 203 4.49 -4.20 -0.97
CA LYS A 203 3.64 -4.47 -2.14
C LYS A 203 2.16 -4.39 -1.81
N THR A 204 1.33 -4.27 -2.84
CA THR A 204 -0.09 -4.58 -2.68
C THR A 204 -0.31 -6.10 -2.68
N ILE A 205 -1.35 -6.56 -1.97
CA ILE A 205 -1.71 -7.98 -1.90
C ILE A 205 -1.95 -8.57 -3.31
N HIS A 206 -2.52 -7.79 -4.22
CA HIS A 206 -2.75 -8.24 -5.60
C HIS A 206 -1.46 -8.59 -6.36
N LYS A 207 -0.36 -7.91 -6.04
CA LYS A 207 0.95 -8.15 -6.65
C LYS A 207 1.70 -9.33 -6.05
N SER A 208 1.27 -9.82 -4.89
CA SER A 208 1.85 -11.01 -4.25
C SER A 208 1.22 -12.32 -4.74
N LYS A 209 0.33 -12.30 -5.74
CA LYS A 209 -0.27 -13.52 -6.27
C LYS A 209 0.80 -14.43 -6.86
N GLY A 210 0.80 -15.69 -6.41
CA GLY A 210 1.79 -16.70 -6.81
C GLY A 210 3.13 -16.62 -6.07
N GLU A 211 3.36 -15.59 -5.27
CA GLU A 211 4.56 -15.46 -4.44
C GLU A 211 4.29 -15.99 -3.02
N GLU A 212 5.36 -16.36 -2.33
CA GLU A 212 5.37 -16.86 -0.93
C GLU A 212 6.57 -16.26 -0.23
N TYR A 213 6.41 -15.99 1.09
CA TYR A 213 7.44 -15.32 1.87
C TYR A 213 7.59 -15.96 3.24
N ASP A 214 8.81 -16.08 3.71
CA ASP A 214 9.09 -16.61 5.04
C ASP A 214 8.35 -15.81 6.12
N ASN A 215 8.41 -14.48 6.03
CA ASN A 215 7.79 -13.58 6.99
C ASN A 215 6.89 -12.57 6.26
N VAL A 216 5.65 -12.44 6.71
CA VAL A 216 4.66 -11.52 6.14
C VAL A 216 4.15 -10.57 7.20
N PHE A 217 4.03 -9.30 6.82
CA PHE A 217 3.41 -8.24 7.59
C PHE A 217 2.23 -7.68 6.80
N VAL A 218 1.00 -7.96 7.25
CA VAL A 218 -0.22 -7.49 6.61
C VAL A 218 -0.64 -6.17 7.23
N VAL A 219 -0.83 -5.14 6.41
CA VAL A 219 -1.26 -3.81 6.86
C VAL A 219 -2.76 -3.64 6.64
N LEU A 220 -3.52 -3.54 7.73
CA LEU A 220 -4.93 -3.17 7.70
C LEU A 220 -5.06 -1.64 7.72
N LYS A 221 -6.08 -1.11 7.03
CA LYS A 221 -6.32 0.32 6.95
C LYS A 221 -6.98 0.87 8.20
N GLU A 222 -7.95 0.13 8.73
CA GLU A 222 -8.80 0.52 9.85
C GLU A 222 -9.21 -0.68 10.70
N GLU A 223 -9.77 -0.42 11.87
CA GLU A 223 -10.17 -1.47 12.79
C GLU A 223 -11.18 -2.44 12.18
N ASN A 224 -12.12 -1.95 11.39
CA ASN A 224 -13.14 -2.80 10.73
C ASN A 224 -12.53 -3.87 9.82
N ASP A 225 -11.33 -3.68 9.33
CA ASP A 225 -10.66 -4.69 8.49
C ASP A 225 -10.36 -5.98 9.26
N ILE A 226 -10.32 -5.97 10.62
CA ILE A 226 -10.12 -7.19 11.43
C ILE A 226 -11.27 -8.18 11.31
N GLU A 227 -12.42 -7.78 10.79
CA GLU A 227 -13.59 -8.64 10.65
C GLU A 227 -13.29 -9.88 9.81
N PHE A 228 -12.31 -9.87 8.94
CA PHE A 228 -11.88 -11.08 8.24
C PHE A 228 -11.33 -12.17 9.19
N LEU A 229 -10.91 -11.82 10.42
CA LEU A 229 -10.47 -12.73 11.48
C LEU A 229 -11.59 -13.05 12.49
N LEU A 230 -12.50 -12.12 12.72
CA LEU A 230 -13.53 -12.24 13.74
C LEU A 230 -14.79 -12.91 13.20
N THR A 231 -15.29 -12.42 12.07
CA THR A 231 -16.53 -12.86 11.39
C THR A 231 -16.26 -13.00 9.88
N PRO A 232 -15.43 -13.99 9.48
CA PRO A 232 -15.00 -14.14 8.09
C PRO A 232 -16.18 -14.41 7.15
N ASP A 233 -16.23 -13.67 6.05
CA ASP A 233 -17.14 -13.88 4.93
C ASP A 233 -16.33 -13.84 3.63
N LEU A 234 -15.80 -14.99 3.22
CA LEU A 234 -15.01 -15.09 1.99
C LEU A 234 -15.87 -15.13 0.73
N ASN A 235 -17.16 -15.41 0.85
CA ASN A 235 -18.08 -15.50 -0.30
C ASN A 235 -18.71 -14.15 -0.64
N GLY A 236 -19.15 -13.38 0.37
CA GLY A 236 -19.81 -12.09 0.20
C GLY A 236 -18.86 -10.90 0.22
N ASN A 237 -17.72 -10.99 0.93
CA ASN A 237 -16.83 -9.85 1.17
C ASN A 237 -15.48 -10.01 0.44
N ASN A 238 -15.25 -9.16 -0.56
CA ASN A 238 -14.01 -9.18 -1.33
C ASN A 238 -12.78 -8.78 -0.49
N ALA A 239 -12.92 -7.86 0.48
CA ALA A 239 -11.80 -7.46 1.32
C ALA A 239 -11.34 -8.63 2.20
N HIS A 240 -12.28 -9.42 2.77
CA HIS A 240 -11.95 -10.61 3.55
C HIS A 240 -11.16 -11.64 2.72
N ARG A 241 -11.56 -11.87 1.44
CA ARG A 241 -10.78 -12.74 0.52
C ARG A 241 -9.37 -12.22 0.31
N VAL A 242 -9.22 -10.93 0.11
CA VAL A 242 -7.93 -10.31 -0.16
C VAL A 242 -7.01 -10.43 1.06
N TYR A 243 -7.51 -10.14 2.27
CA TYR A 243 -6.72 -10.30 3.49
C TYR A 243 -6.40 -11.77 3.81
N TYR A 244 -7.32 -12.69 3.54
CA TYR A 244 -7.02 -14.12 3.62
C TYR A 244 -5.87 -14.52 2.68
N VAL A 245 -5.90 -14.03 1.44
CA VAL A 245 -4.80 -14.26 0.48
C VAL A 245 -3.49 -13.72 1.02
N ALA A 246 -3.48 -12.51 1.61
CA ALA A 246 -2.27 -11.94 2.21
C ALA A 246 -1.71 -12.81 3.34
N ALA A 247 -2.57 -13.22 4.29
CA ALA A 247 -2.18 -14.08 5.40
C ALA A 247 -1.65 -15.45 4.91
N SER A 248 -2.25 -15.99 3.85
CA SER A 248 -1.83 -17.26 3.25
C SER A 248 -0.50 -17.20 2.51
N ARG A 249 0.13 -16.02 2.32
CA ARG A 249 1.47 -15.89 1.73
C ARG A 249 2.59 -16.21 2.73
N ALA A 250 2.29 -16.24 4.03
CA ALA A 250 3.26 -16.49 5.07
C ALA A 250 3.64 -17.99 5.17
N ILE A 251 4.95 -18.24 5.25
CA ILE A 251 5.50 -19.58 5.47
C ILE A 251 5.80 -19.79 6.95
N LYS A 252 6.60 -18.92 7.58
CA LYS A 252 7.14 -19.09 8.93
C LYS A 252 6.49 -18.18 9.96
N ARG A 253 6.27 -16.90 9.62
CA ARG A 253 5.76 -15.90 10.56
C ARG A 253 4.73 -14.99 9.88
N LEU A 254 3.67 -14.70 10.61
CA LEU A 254 2.60 -13.81 10.18
C LEU A 254 2.36 -12.73 11.23
N PHE A 255 2.53 -11.49 10.83
CA PHE A 255 2.16 -10.31 11.59
C PHE A 255 1.03 -9.58 10.87
N ILE A 256 0.06 -9.09 11.62
CA ILE A 256 -1.07 -8.32 11.10
C ILE A 256 -1.11 -7.02 11.88
N ASN A 257 -1.05 -5.89 11.21
CA ASN A 257 -1.12 -4.58 11.85
C ASN A 257 -2.52 -3.98 11.72
N VAL A 258 -3.04 -3.47 12.82
CA VAL A 258 -4.25 -2.65 12.87
C VAL A 258 -3.95 -1.33 13.60
N PRO A 259 -4.43 -0.16 13.11
CA PRO A 259 -4.08 1.12 13.71
C PRO A 259 -4.64 1.30 15.13
N THR A 260 -5.80 0.75 15.40
CA THR A 260 -6.51 0.78 16.70
C THR A 260 -7.22 -0.53 16.92
N LEU A 261 -7.47 -0.88 18.18
CA LEU A 261 -8.24 -2.05 18.55
C LEU A 261 -9.06 -1.72 19.81
N SER A 262 -10.38 -1.68 19.68
CA SER A 262 -11.29 -1.44 20.79
C SER A 262 -11.24 -2.57 21.82
N ALA A 263 -11.62 -2.26 23.06
CA ALA A 263 -11.70 -3.26 24.13
C ALA A 263 -12.70 -4.38 23.79
N GLU A 264 -13.81 -4.03 23.13
CA GLU A 264 -14.80 -5.00 22.67
C GLU A 264 -14.22 -6.00 21.68
N ASN A 265 -13.51 -5.51 20.65
CA ASN A 265 -12.90 -6.37 19.65
C ASN A 265 -11.73 -7.16 20.23
N ARG A 266 -10.98 -6.61 21.19
CA ARG A 266 -9.91 -7.36 21.87
C ARG A 266 -10.45 -8.61 22.57
N ILE A 267 -11.61 -8.52 23.25
CA ILE A 267 -12.26 -9.66 23.89
C ILE A 267 -12.65 -10.76 22.87
N LYS A 268 -13.09 -10.37 21.68
CA LYS A 268 -13.48 -11.34 20.62
C LYS A 268 -12.30 -12.18 20.09
N PHE A 269 -11.07 -11.78 20.38
CA PHE A 269 -9.87 -12.57 20.04
C PHE A 269 -9.50 -13.60 21.11
N GLU A 270 -10.12 -13.58 22.30
CA GLU A 270 -9.84 -14.58 23.32
C GLU A 270 -10.09 -15.99 22.81
N GLY A 271 -9.11 -16.87 22.99
CA GLY A 271 -9.17 -18.25 22.49
C GLY A 271 -8.91 -18.45 20.99
N LYS A 272 -8.67 -17.38 20.22
CA LYS A 272 -8.22 -17.51 18.82
C LYS A 272 -6.69 -17.74 18.74
N PRO A 273 -6.18 -18.45 17.72
CA PRO A 273 -4.75 -18.75 17.56
C PRO A 273 -3.98 -17.52 16.99
N ILE A 274 -4.09 -16.40 17.67
CA ILE A 274 -3.40 -15.16 17.37
C ILE A 274 -3.13 -14.38 18.66
N ASN A 275 -1.91 -13.91 18.85
CA ASN A 275 -1.53 -13.07 19.98
C ASN A 275 -1.80 -11.58 19.64
N ILE A 276 -2.15 -10.78 20.66
CA ILE A 276 -2.33 -9.33 20.51
C ILE A 276 -1.22 -8.62 21.29
N SER A 277 -0.50 -7.73 20.63
CA SER A 277 0.54 -6.93 21.25
C SER A 277 0.52 -5.46 20.77
#